data_409f2f320865c06b7f4f5d8d8f50a3ae
#
_entry.id   409f2f320865c06b7f4f5d8d8f50a3ae
#
_cell.length_a   1.000
_cell.length_b   1.000
_cell.length_c   1.000
_cell.angle_alpha   90.00
_cell.angle_beta   90.00
_cell.angle_gamma   90.00
#
_symmetry.space_group_name_H-M   'P 1'
#
loop_
_entity.id
_entity.type
_entity.pdbx_description
1 polymer ?
#
loop_
_entity_poly.entity_id
_entity_poly.type
_entity_poly.pdbx_seq_one_letter_code
_entity_poly.pdbx_strand_id
1 'polypeptide(L)'
;VSRRDLLHVLTALAELAGNEPGVPVTVNAIDEAVGRARDDMRTPLNLASLQAEGLAELGADGRWSLTPAGAARHREDEDYAGR
;
A
#
# COMPACT_ATOMS: atom_id res chain seq x y z
N VAL A 1 9.14 -6.54 10.54
CA VAL A 1 8.52 -6.40 9.21
C VAL A 1 9.59 -6.12 8.18
N SER A 2 9.57 -6.88 7.08
CA SER A 2 10.53 -6.71 6.00
C SER A 2 10.26 -5.42 5.21
N ARG A 3 11.30 -4.65 4.95
CA ARG A 3 11.20 -3.44 4.12
C ARG A 3 10.67 -3.76 2.73
N ARG A 4 11.11 -4.89 2.19
CA ARG A 4 10.65 -5.39 0.89
C ARG A 4 9.15 -5.63 0.87
N ASP A 5 8.61 -6.25 1.94
CA ASP A 5 7.18 -6.51 2.05
C ASP A 5 6.39 -5.19 2.13
N LEU A 6 6.89 -4.22 2.88
CA LEU A 6 6.27 -2.90 2.95
C LEU A 6 6.18 -2.24 1.57
N LEU A 7 7.27 -2.30 0.81
CA LEU A 7 7.30 -1.71 -0.52
C LEU A 7 6.37 -2.45 -1.50
N HIS A 8 6.27 -3.77 -1.39
CA HIS A 8 5.33 -4.54 -2.21
C HIS A 8 3.88 -4.15 -1.93
N VAL A 9 3.53 -3.98 -0.66
CA VAL A 9 2.18 -3.58 -0.27
C VAL A 9 1.90 -2.14 -0.71
N LEU A 10 2.85 -1.24 -0.53
CA LEU A 10 2.71 0.14 -1.00
C LEU A 10 2.50 0.19 -2.52
N THR A 11 3.29 -0.57 -3.27
CA THR A 11 3.16 -0.63 -4.73
C THR A 11 1.78 -1.15 -5.13
N ALA A 12 1.29 -2.22 -4.49
CA ALA A 12 -0.02 -2.76 -4.79
C ALA A 12 -1.12 -1.75 -4.50
N LEU A 13 -1.07 -1.08 -3.35
CA LEU A 13 -2.03 -0.04 -3.01
C LEU A 13 -2.00 1.09 -4.03
N ALA A 14 -0.82 1.53 -4.42
CA ALA A 14 -0.66 2.62 -5.40
C ALA A 14 -1.22 2.22 -6.77
N GLU A 15 -0.93 1.02 -7.24
CA GLU A 15 -1.42 0.55 -8.54
C GLU A 15 -2.94 0.44 -8.55
N LEU A 16 -3.53 -0.12 -7.50
CA LEU A 16 -4.97 -0.27 -7.38
C LEU A 16 -5.69 1.07 -7.30
N ALA A 17 -5.04 2.07 -6.72
CA ALA A 17 -5.58 3.43 -6.59
C ALA A 17 -5.23 4.35 -7.76
N GLY A 18 -4.48 3.86 -8.76
CA GLY A 18 -3.99 4.71 -9.84
C GLY A 18 -3.04 5.79 -9.36
N ASN A 19 -2.34 5.54 -8.28
CA ASN A 19 -1.45 6.47 -7.58
C ASN A 19 -2.14 7.75 -7.11
N GLU A 20 -3.47 7.70 -6.92
CA GLU A 20 -4.27 8.83 -6.46
C GLU A 20 -4.48 8.75 -4.94
N PRO A 21 -4.08 9.78 -4.18
CA PRO A 21 -4.37 9.81 -2.74
C PRO A 21 -5.87 9.81 -2.48
N GLY A 22 -6.28 9.13 -1.41
CA GLY A 22 -7.67 9.13 -0.97
C GLY A 22 -8.59 8.12 -1.65
N VAL A 23 -8.11 7.39 -2.65
CA VAL A 23 -8.93 6.34 -3.31
C VAL A 23 -8.99 5.11 -2.42
N PRO A 24 -10.19 4.69 -1.96
CA PRO A 24 -10.31 3.56 -1.05
C PRO A 24 -10.06 2.22 -1.74
N VAL A 25 -9.26 1.36 -1.10
CA VAL A 25 -8.88 0.04 -1.62
C VAL A 25 -9.06 -0.98 -0.50
N THR A 26 -9.65 -2.12 -0.81
CA THR A 26 -9.86 -3.17 0.19
C THR A 26 -8.58 -3.97 0.44
N VAL A 27 -8.46 -4.52 1.65
CA VAL A 27 -7.35 -5.41 2.01
C VAL A 27 -7.31 -6.63 1.08
N ASN A 28 -8.49 -7.17 0.74
CA ASN A 28 -8.56 -8.32 -0.17
C ASN A 28 -7.97 -8.03 -1.54
N ALA A 29 -8.24 -6.84 -2.08
CA ALA A 29 -7.67 -6.44 -3.37
C ALA A 29 -6.14 -6.34 -3.29
N ILE A 30 -5.63 -5.84 -2.17
CA ILE A 30 -4.19 -5.76 -1.94
C ILE A 30 -3.59 -7.17 -1.83
N ASP A 31 -4.23 -8.06 -1.09
CA ASP A 31 -3.78 -9.46 -0.98
C ASP A 31 -3.65 -10.13 -2.35
N GLU A 32 -4.66 -9.96 -3.20
CA GLU A 32 -4.62 -10.50 -4.55
C GLU A 32 -3.47 -9.92 -5.36
N ALA A 33 -3.29 -8.62 -5.28
CA ALA A 33 -2.25 -7.93 -6.05
C ALA A 33 -0.83 -8.36 -5.66
N VAL A 34 -0.61 -8.67 -4.37
CA VAL A 34 0.71 -9.13 -3.91
C VAL A 34 0.85 -10.65 -3.91
N GLY A 35 -0.21 -11.38 -4.30
CA GLY A 35 -0.17 -12.83 -4.40
C GLY A 35 -0.28 -13.55 -3.05
N ARG A 36 -0.96 -12.94 -2.09
CA ARG A 36 -1.20 -13.54 -0.77
C ARG A 36 -2.61 -14.09 -0.65
N ALA A 37 -2.79 -15.05 0.26
CA ALA A 37 -4.11 -15.57 0.58
C ALA A 37 -4.94 -14.49 1.30
N ARG A 38 -6.26 -14.59 1.21
CA ARG A 38 -7.20 -13.60 1.78
C ARG A 38 -6.99 -13.33 3.27
N ASP A 39 -6.64 -14.35 4.03
CA ASP A 39 -6.49 -14.24 5.48
C ASP A 39 -5.03 -14.11 5.91
N ASP A 40 -4.16 -13.71 5.01
CA ASP A 40 -2.74 -13.53 5.32
C ASP A 40 -2.57 -12.31 6.22
N MET A 41 -2.14 -12.55 7.46
CA MET A 41 -1.99 -11.50 8.46
C MET A 41 -0.86 -10.51 8.18
N ARG A 42 0.01 -10.82 7.22
CA ARG A 42 1.12 -9.91 6.89
C ARG A 42 0.63 -8.61 6.25
N THR A 43 -0.42 -8.67 5.45
CA THR A 43 -0.94 -7.48 4.76
C THR A 43 -1.45 -6.42 5.73
N PRO A 44 -2.33 -6.74 6.71
CA PRO A 44 -2.71 -5.74 7.71
C PRO A 44 -1.55 -5.18 8.51
N LEU A 45 -0.56 -6.01 8.85
CA LEU A 45 0.62 -5.56 9.58
C LEU A 45 1.48 -4.62 8.74
N ASN A 46 1.66 -4.93 7.46
CA ASN A 46 2.39 -4.05 6.54
C ASN A 46 1.66 -2.71 6.36
N LEU A 47 0.34 -2.75 6.22
CA LEU A 47 -0.47 -1.53 6.10
C LEU A 47 -0.37 -0.67 7.34
N ALA A 48 -0.42 -1.27 8.53
CA ALA A 48 -0.26 -0.54 9.79
C ALA A 48 1.12 0.12 9.87
N SER A 49 2.17 -0.55 9.38
CA SER A 49 3.51 0.03 9.33
C SER A 49 3.58 1.20 8.34
N LEU A 50 2.94 1.07 7.18
CA LEU A 50 2.86 2.16 6.22
C LEU A 50 2.09 3.36 6.80
N GLN A 51 1.04 3.10 7.56
CA GLN A 51 0.29 4.15 8.26
C GLN A 51 1.19 4.88 9.26
N ALA A 52 1.98 4.14 10.02
CA ALA A 52 2.90 4.74 10.98
C ALA A 52 3.95 5.64 10.31
N GLU A 53 4.32 5.33 9.06
CA GLU A 53 5.22 6.15 8.26
C GLU A 53 4.51 7.29 7.53
N GLY A 54 3.20 7.39 7.65
CA GLY A 54 2.42 8.43 6.98
C GLY A 54 2.19 8.20 5.49
N LEU A 55 2.37 6.97 5.01
CA LEU A 55 2.26 6.63 3.59
C LEU A 55 0.91 6.05 3.19
N ALA A 56 0.15 5.53 4.16
CA ALA A 56 -1.17 4.98 3.95
C ALA A 56 -2.10 5.39 5.07
N GLU A 57 -3.40 5.31 4.85
CA GLU A 57 -4.41 5.77 5.77
C GLU A 57 -5.58 4.79 5.80
N LEU A 58 -6.04 4.45 7.00
CA LEU A 58 -7.20 3.58 7.18
C LEU A 58 -8.47 4.40 7.30
N GLY A 59 -9.44 4.14 6.44
CA GLY A 59 -10.73 4.79 6.49
C GLY A 59 -11.68 4.13 7.50
N ALA A 60 -12.77 4.83 7.84
CA ALA A 60 -13.76 4.35 8.79
C ALA A 60 -14.45 3.05 8.33
N ASP A 61 -14.47 2.79 7.03
CA ASP A 61 -15.09 1.61 6.43
C ASP A 61 -14.12 0.41 6.32
N GLY A 62 -12.90 0.53 6.87
CA GLY A 62 -11.90 -0.53 6.83
C GLY A 62 -11.11 -0.59 5.52
N ARG A 63 -11.32 0.35 4.62
CA ARG A 63 -10.55 0.43 3.38
C ARG A 63 -9.34 1.33 3.56
N TRP A 64 -8.31 1.04 2.79
CA TRP A 64 -7.06 1.78 2.85
C TRP A 64 -6.89 2.69 1.64
N SER A 65 -6.22 3.81 1.83
CA SER A 65 -5.90 4.73 0.75
C SER A 65 -4.47 5.24 0.90
N LEU A 66 -3.90 5.70 -0.22
CA LEU A 66 -2.62 6.39 -0.18
C LEU A 66 -2.79 7.76 0.45
N THR A 67 -1.76 8.19 1.16
CA THR A 67 -1.59 9.62 1.49
C THR A 67 -0.84 10.30 0.33
N PRO A 68 -0.82 11.64 0.27
CA PRO A 68 0.05 12.33 -0.69
C PRO A 68 1.51 11.93 -0.58
N ALA A 69 1.99 11.71 0.65
CA ALA A 69 3.35 11.23 0.88
C ALA A 69 3.56 9.82 0.33
N GLY A 70 2.56 8.95 0.46
CA GLY A 70 2.61 7.60 -0.10
C GLY A 70 2.68 7.60 -1.62
N ALA A 71 1.89 8.44 -2.26
CA ALA A 71 1.91 8.58 -3.72
C ALA A 71 3.27 9.11 -4.21
N ALA A 72 3.83 10.08 -3.51
CA ALA A 72 5.15 10.63 -3.84
C ALA A 72 6.25 9.57 -3.68
N ARG A 73 6.18 8.80 -2.60
CA ARG A 73 7.16 7.73 -2.34
C ARG A 73 7.12 6.65 -3.42
N HIS A 74 5.91 6.27 -3.84
CA HIS A 74 5.76 5.28 -4.90
C HIS A 74 6.37 5.78 -6.22
N ARG A 75 6.16 7.04 -6.56
CA ARG A 75 6.74 7.63 -7.77
C ARG A 75 8.26 7.65 -7.72
N GLU A 76 8.84 8.00 -6.57
CA GLU A 76 10.28 7.99 -6.37
C GLU A 76 10.86 6.59 -6.56
N ASP A 77 10.21 5.59 -5.99
CA ASP A 77 10.66 4.20 -6.09
C ASP A 77 10.57 3.70 -7.53
N GLU A 78 9.52 4.07 -8.29
CA GLU A 78 9.39 3.72 -9.70
C GLU A 78 10.49 4.38 -10.55
N ASP A 79 10.73 5.67 -10.33
CA ASP A 79 11.77 6.39 -11.06
C ASP A 79 13.14 5.77 -10.82
N TYR A 80 13.41 5.41 -9.58
CA TYR A 80 14.67 4.76 -9.23
C TYR A 80 14.81 3.39 -9.89
N ALA A 81 13.73 2.59 -9.84
CA ALA A 81 13.73 1.25 -10.41
C ALA A 81 13.82 1.27 -11.95
N GLY A 82 13.37 2.34 -12.58
CA GLY A 82 13.38 2.48 -14.03
C GLY A 82 14.72 2.86 -14.63
N ARG A 83 15.73 3.03 -13.78
CA ARG A 83 17.10 3.41 -14.23
C ARG A 83 17.98 2.16 -14.42
#